data_f2e865b79095937c0badb9d4ace8b353
#
_entry.id   f2e865b79095937c0badb9d4ace8b353
#
_cell.length_a   1.000
_cell.length_b   1.000
_cell.length_c   1.000
_cell.angle_alpha   90.00
_cell.angle_beta   90.00
_cell.angle_gamma   90.00
#
_symmetry.space_group_name_H-M   'P 1'
#
loop_
_entity.id
_entity.type
_entity.pdbx_description
1 polymer ?
#
loop_
_entity_poly.entity_id
_entity_poly.type
_entity_poly.pdbx_seq_one_letter_code
_entity_poly.pdbx_strand_id
1 'polypeptide(L)'
;ATPFNTHAQIAQDAIDAGKHVYCEKTLAKGLSETESLVKKVNSSSKIFQTGHQYHSSRVYSHIVALLQSNEIGKISAFECQWNRNGNWRRNVPDPSLERAINWRMYREYSGGLAAELSSHQIDFVSWVLDENPNKIMGSGGVNYWKDGRETYDNIHLIFDYPSGTKATFRCLTSNALGGYQIKISGDKGSILIDHEKGWITYEKGSEKALGEVDGVSGATA
;
A
#
# COMPACT_ATOMS: atom_id res chain seq x y z
N ALA A 1 15.27 4.71 -10.34
CA ALA A 1 14.04 5.26 -9.77
C ALA A 1 13.56 6.40 -10.68
N THR A 2 12.35 6.27 -11.18
CA THR A 2 11.73 7.21 -12.13
C THR A 2 10.32 7.57 -11.64
N PRO A 3 9.67 8.62 -12.17
CA PRO A 3 8.25 8.83 -11.95
C PRO A 3 7.45 7.63 -12.46
N PHE A 4 6.39 7.23 -11.74
CA PHE A 4 5.77 5.95 -12.03
C PHE A 4 4.95 5.90 -13.32
N ASN A 5 4.60 7.06 -13.91
CA ASN A 5 4.04 7.10 -15.26
C ASN A 5 4.99 6.54 -16.35
N THR A 6 6.28 6.35 -16.03
CA THR A 6 7.26 5.76 -16.95
C THR A 6 7.56 4.29 -16.66
N HIS A 7 7.05 3.74 -15.56
CA HIS A 7 7.39 2.39 -15.12
C HIS A 7 7.03 1.33 -16.15
N ALA A 8 5.81 1.36 -16.68
CA ALA A 8 5.34 0.35 -17.63
C ALA A 8 6.18 0.32 -18.89
N GLN A 9 6.47 1.49 -19.49
CA GLN A 9 7.26 1.56 -20.72
C GLN A 9 8.70 1.05 -20.49
N ILE A 10 9.37 1.55 -19.45
CA ILE A 10 10.76 1.14 -19.14
C ILE A 10 10.83 -0.36 -18.83
N ALA A 11 9.84 -0.88 -18.11
CA ALA A 11 9.77 -2.31 -17.78
C ALA A 11 9.58 -3.17 -19.04
N GLN A 12 8.72 -2.76 -19.96
CA GLN A 12 8.51 -3.45 -21.25
C GLN A 12 9.78 -3.43 -22.11
N ASP A 13 10.41 -2.28 -22.24
CA ASP A 13 11.68 -2.14 -22.99
C ASP A 13 12.78 -3.03 -22.42
N ALA A 14 12.87 -3.13 -21.09
CA ALA A 14 13.84 -4.02 -20.44
C ALA A 14 13.55 -5.51 -20.71
N ILE A 15 12.27 -5.91 -20.69
CA ILE A 15 11.87 -7.28 -21.03
C ILE A 15 12.21 -7.58 -22.50
N ASP A 16 11.95 -6.66 -23.43
CA ASP A 16 12.28 -6.80 -24.84
C ASP A 16 13.78 -6.91 -25.09
N ALA A 17 14.56 -6.19 -24.26
CA ALA A 17 16.03 -6.33 -24.23
C ALA A 17 16.51 -7.61 -23.52
N GLY A 18 15.62 -8.53 -23.16
CA GLY A 18 15.96 -9.82 -22.56
C GLY A 18 16.38 -9.75 -21.10
N LYS A 19 16.03 -8.70 -20.36
CA LYS A 19 16.44 -8.49 -18.97
C LYS A 19 15.37 -8.96 -17.99
N HIS A 20 15.81 -9.40 -16.80
CA HIS A 20 14.95 -9.49 -15.62
C HIS A 20 14.65 -8.08 -15.10
N VAL A 21 13.47 -7.88 -14.50
CA VAL A 21 13.01 -6.56 -14.08
C VAL A 21 12.59 -6.56 -12.61
N TYR A 22 13.12 -5.61 -11.86
CA TYR A 22 12.53 -5.17 -10.58
C TYR A 22 11.88 -3.81 -10.84
N CYS A 23 10.56 -3.75 -10.74
CA CYS A 23 9.79 -2.55 -10.97
C CYS A 23 9.21 -2.05 -9.65
N GLU A 24 9.51 -0.80 -9.29
CA GLU A 24 8.89 -0.18 -8.12
C GLU A 24 7.36 -0.12 -8.22
N LYS A 25 6.71 -0.13 -7.07
CA LYS A 25 5.27 0.10 -6.98
C LYS A 25 4.97 1.59 -7.33
N THR A 26 3.88 1.90 -7.91
CA THR A 26 2.88 1.07 -8.60
C THR A 26 3.35 0.74 -10.01
N LEU A 27 2.87 -0.37 -10.55
CA LEU A 27 3.35 -0.89 -11.84
C LEU A 27 3.20 0.10 -12.99
N ALA A 28 2.10 0.82 -13.02
CA ALA A 28 1.79 1.79 -14.07
C ALA A 28 0.78 2.81 -13.56
N LYS A 29 0.61 3.90 -14.29
CA LYS A 29 -0.33 4.96 -13.93
C LYS A 29 -1.76 4.67 -14.39
N GLY A 30 -1.93 3.95 -15.50
CA GLY A 30 -3.21 3.67 -16.10
C GLY A 30 -3.54 2.18 -16.14
N LEU A 31 -4.83 1.85 -16.26
CA LEU A 31 -5.30 0.46 -16.35
C LEU A 31 -4.77 -0.22 -17.64
N SER A 32 -4.88 0.44 -18.77
CA SER A 32 -4.41 -0.10 -20.06
C SER A 32 -2.90 -0.35 -20.07
N GLU A 33 -2.12 0.53 -19.45
CA GLU A 33 -0.66 0.36 -19.29
C GLU A 33 -0.35 -0.84 -18.40
N THR A 34 -1.10 -1.00 -17.30
CA THR A 34 -0.97 -2.15 -16.40
C THR A 34 -1.30 -3.46 -17.11
N GLU A 35 -2.41 -3.51 -17.85
CA GLU A 35 -2.81 -4.69 -18.61
C GLU A 35 -1.78 -5.07 -19.68
N SER A 36 -1.24 -4.06 -20.39
CA SER A 36 -0.19 -4.26 -21.39
C SER A 36 1.07 -4.86 -20.76
N LEU A 37 1.51 -4.29 -19.64
CA LEU A 37 2.68 -4.79 -18.92
C LEU A 37 2.47 -6.23 -18.40
N VAL A 38 1.31 -6.52 -17.81
CA VAL A 38 0.97 -7.86 -17.32
C VAL A 38 0.98 -8.88 -18.48
N LYS A 39 0.38 -8.57 -19.61
CA LYS A 39 0.42 -9.43 -20.82
C LYS A 39 1.86 -9.68 -21.26
N LYS A 40 2.68 -8.62 -21.29
CA LYS A 40 4.09 -8.71 -21.68
C LYS A 40 4.89 -9.61 -20.73
N VAL A 41 4.73 -9.41 -19.43
CA VAL A 41 5.39 -10.23 -18.39
C VAL A 41 4.99 -11.70 -18.54
N ASN A 42 3.70 -12.00 -18.64
CA ASN A 42 3.19 -13.37 -18.74
C ASN A 42 3.61 -14.10 -20.03
N SER A 43 3.89 -13.36 -21.10
CA SER A 43 4.43 -13.92 -22.34
C SER A 43 5.95 -14.04 -22.38
N SER A 44 6.64 -13.57 -21.34
CA SER A 44 8.10 -13.55 -21.23
C SER A 44 8.61 -14.70 -20.37
N SER A 45 9.83 -15.17 -20.64
CA SER A 45 10.58 -16.08 -19.76
C SER A 45 11.40 -15.33 -18.70
N LYS A 46 11.27 -14.00 -18.62
CA LYS A 46 12.07 -13.18 -17.70
C LYS A 46 11.37 -13.07 -16.34
N ILE A 47 12.15 -12.99 -15.28
CA ILE A 47 11.65 -12.75 -13.93
C ILE A 47 11.24 -11.29 -13.83
N PHE A 48 10.05 -11.07 -13.33
CA PHE A 48 9.52 -9.75 -13.03
C PHE A 48 9.10 -9.70 -11.56
N GLN A 49 9.64 -8.76 -10.80
CA GLN A 49 9.29 -8.55 -9.39
C GLN A 49 8.80 -7.13 -9.17
N THR A 50 7.72 -6.99 -8.41
CA THR A 50 7.17 -5.69 -8.01
C THR A 50 7.79 -5.18 -6.72
N GLY A 51 7.82 -3.85 -6.56
CA GLY A 51 8.40 -3.16 -5.40
C GLY A 51 7.51 -3.09 -4.16
N HIS A 52 6.56 -4.01 -3.97
CA HIS A 52 5.79 -4.14 -2.72
C HIS A 52 6.62 -4.88 -1.68
N GLN A 53 7.50 -4.15 -0.99
CA GLN A 53 8.54 -4.70 -0.11
C GLN A 53 7.98 -5.48 1.10
N TYR A 54 6.75 -5.24 1.52
CA TYR A 54 6.16 -5.95 2.65
C TYR A 54 5.99 -7.46 2.40
N HIS A 55 5.90 -7.91 1.15
CA HIS A 55 5.94 -9.33 0.82
C HIS A 55 7.28 -10.00 1.20
N SER A 56 8.35 -9.23 1.38
CA SER A 56 9.66 -9.70 1.83
C SER A 56 9.90 -9.46 3.32
N SER A 57 8.96 -8.85 4.05
CA SER A 57 9.05 -8.65 5.49
C SER A 57 8.64 -9.92 6.24
N ARG A 58 9.45 -10.34 7.21
CA ARG A 58 9.14 -11.49 8.06
C ARG A 58 7.90 -11.25 8.92
N VAL A 59 7.74 -10.04 9.45
CA VAL A 59 6.56 -9.65 10.26
C VAL A 59 5.30 -9.79 9.43
N TYR A 60 5.26 -9.19 8.24
CA TYR A 60 4.07 -9.23 7.39
C TYR A 60 3.75 -10.64 6.93
N SER A 61 4.75 -11.41 6.48
CA SER A 61 4.55 -12.81 6.07
C SER A 61 4.03 -13.67 7.21
N HIS A 62 4.55 -13.47 8.43
CA HIS A 62 4.07 -14.20 9.62
C HIS A 62 2.63 -13.82 9.97
N ILE A 63 2.31 -12.52 9.97
CA ILE A 63 0.94 -12.04 10.24
C ILE A 63 -0.04 -12.56 9.18
N VAL A 64 0.33 -12.54 7.90
CA VAL A 64 -0.51 -13.11 6.83
C VAL A 64 -0.79 -14.59 7.10
N ALA A 65 0.23 -15.37 7.48
CA ALA A 65 0.05 -16.78 7.83
C ALA A 65 -0.89 -16.98 9.03
N LEU A 66 -0.78 -16.16 10.08
CA LEU A 66 -1.71 -16.18 11.22
C LEU A 66 -3.15 -15.87 10.79
N LEU A 67 -3.35 -14.85 9.96
CA LEU A 67 -4.67 -14.45 9.48
C LEU A 67 -5.29 -15.54 8.59
N GLN A 68 -4.51 -16.10 7.67
CA GLN A 68 -4.96 -17.19 6.79
C GLN A 68 -5.20 -18.51 7.53
N SER A 69 -4.53 -18.74 8.69
CA SER A 69 -4.83 -19.86 9.58
C SER A 69 -6.04 -19.63 10.51
N ASN A 70 -6.74 -18.50 10.35
CA ASN A 70 -7.92 -18.15 11.15
C ASN A 70 -7.62 -17.89 12.63
N GLU A 71 -6.41 -17.43 12.97
CA GLU A 71 -5.96 -17.21 14.35
C GLU A 71 -6.83 -16.20 15.11
N ILE A 72 -7.25 -15.13 14.47
CA ILE A 72 -8.19 -14.15 15.05
C ILE A 72 -9.65 -14.37 14.62
N GLY A 73 -9.97 -15.54 14.05
CA GLY A 73 -11.29 -15.87 13.56
C GLY A 73 -11.62 -15.18 12.23
N LYS A 74 -12.91 -15.04 11.93
CA LYS A 74 -13.38 -14.39 10.70
C LYS A 74 -13.06 -12.89 10.73
N ILE A 75 -12.30 -12.44 9.76
CA ILE A 75 -11.94 -11.01 9.64
C ILE A 75 -13.19 -10.22 9.23
N SER A 76 -13.49 -9.18 9.98
CA SER A 76 -14.60 -8.25 9.73
C SER A 76 -14.15 -6.93 9.13
N ALA A 77 -12.99 -6.41 9.56
CA ALA A 77 -12.53 -5.09 9.14
C ALA A 77 -11.00 -4.95 9.13
N PHE A 78 -10.54 -4.07 8.23
CA PHE A 78 -9.23 -3.45 8.25
C PHE A 78 -9.37 -1.95 8.40
N GLU A 79 -8.58 -1.35 9.32
CA GLU A 79 -8.42 0.08 9.45
C GLU A 79 -6.95 0.42 9.16
N CYS A 80 -6.70 1.03 8.02
CA CYS A 80 -5.38 1.35 7.53
C CYS A 80 -5.16 2.86 7.55
N GLN A 81 -4.02 3.29 8.08
CA GLN A 81 -3.65 4.70 8.00
C GLN A 81 -2.18 4.88 7.64
N TRP A 82 -1.90 5.96 6.91
CA TRP A 82 -0.55 6.43 6.68
C TRP A 82 -0.52 7.96 6.76
N ASN A 83 -0.31 8.45 7.96
CA ASN A 83 -0.28 9.87 8.24
C ASN A 83 1.15 10.40 8.23
N ARG A 84 1.35 11.57 7.67
CA ARG A 84 2.62 12.30 7.65
C ARG A 84 2.38 13.78 7.92
N ASN A 85 3.41 14.49 8.36
CA ASN A 85 3.39 15.95 8.38
C ASN A 85 4.51 16.46 7.47
N GLY A 86 4.15 16.77 6.24
CA GLY A 86 5.11 17.26 5.24
C GLY A 86 4.50 17.35 3.85
N ASN A 87 4.87 18.39 3.14
CA ASN A 87 4.32 18.68 1.81
C ASN A 87 4.98 17.88 0.68
N TRP A 88 6.09 17.18 0.94
CA TRP A 88 6.91 16.44 -0.02
C TRP A 88 7.57 17.29 -1.12
N ARG A 89 7.37 18.60 -1.09
CA ARG A 89 7.95 19.49 -2.07
C ARG A 89 9.44 19.65 -1.81
N ARG A 90 10.22 19.62 -2.87
CA ARG A 90 11.66 19.83 -2.87
C ARG A 90 11.99 21.19 -3.48
N ASN A 91 13.06 21.80 -3.01
CA ASN A 91 13.60 23.01 -3.64
C ASN A 91 14.05 22.70 -5.06
N VAL A 92 13.75 23.60 -5.98
CA VAL A 92 14.16 23.49 -7.37
C VAL A 92 15.17 24.59 -7.69
N PRO A 93 16.28 24.26 -8.33
CA PRO A 93 17.30 25.26 -8.68
C PRO A 93 16.85 26.18 -9.84
N ASP A 94 15.96 25.67 -10.68
CA ASP A 94 15.42 26.38 -11.83
C ASP A 94 13.92 26.07 -11.97
N PRO A 95 13.05 27.10 -12.09
CA PRO A 95 11.60 26.90 -12.22
C PRO A 95 11.18 25.96 -13.35
N SER A 96 11.95 25.84 -14.43
CA SER A 96 11.67 24.92 -15.52
C SER A 96 11.73 23.44 -15.09
N LEU A 97 12.43 23.13 -13.99
CA LEU A 97 12.58 21.78 -13.42
C LEU A 97 11.49 21.43 -12.38
N GLU A 98 10.58 22.37 -12.09
CA GLU A 98 9.56 22.19 -11.05
C GLU A 98 8.77 20.87 -11.23
N ARG A 99 8.23 20.63 -12.40
CA ARG A 99 7.41 19.43 -12.65
C ARG A 99 8.23 18.14 -12.65
N ALA A 100 9.50 18.19 -13.06
CA ALA A 100 10.38 17.04 -13.04
C ALA A 100 10.84 16.66 -11.63
N ILE A 101 11.20 17.65 -10.79
CA ILE A 101 11.67 17.43 -9.42
C ILE A 101 10.51 17.14 -8.48
N ASN A 102 9.42 17.90 -8.57
CA ASN A 102 8.23 17.77 -7.74
C ASN A 102 7.11 16.97 -8.42
N TRP A 103 7.45 16.00 -9.26
CA TRP A 103 6.52 15.20 -10.06
C TRP A 103 5.35 14.61 -9.26
N ARG A 104 5.55 14.30 -7.98
CA ARG A 104 4.49 13.78 -7.10
C ARG A 104 3.34 14.76 -6.88
N MET A 105 3.56 16.05 -7.12
CA MET A 105 2.55 17.11 -6.99
C MET A 105 1.62 17.18 -8.20
N TYR A 106 1.95 16.53 -9.31
CA TYR A 106 1.28 16.69 -10.59
C TYR A 106 0.62 15.39 -11.05
N ARG A 107 -0.67 15.47 -11.43
CA ARG A 107 -1.45 14.30 -11.88
C ARG A 107 -0.91 13.66 -13.16
N GLU A 108 -0.16 14.40 -13.94
CA GLU A 108 0.51 13.88 -15.12
C GLU A 108 1.48 12.74 -14.78
N TYR A 109 2.16 12.81 -13.64
CA TYR A 109 3.22 11.88 -13.25
C TYR A 109 2.84 10.97 -12.09
N SER A 110 1.93 11.40 -11.23
CA SER A 110 1.60 10.74 -9.97
C SER A 110 0.14 10.29 -9.91
N GLY A 111 -0.12 9.18 -9.22
CA GLY A 111 -1.47 8.73 -8.85
C GLY A 111 -1.93 9.25 -7.49
N GLY A 112 -1.19 10.20 -6.89
CA GLY A 112 -1.50 10.77 -5.59
C GLY A 112 -1.35 9.79 -4.44
N LEU A 113 -1.93 10.11 -3.28
CA LEU A 113 -1.73 9.38 -2.02
C LEU A 113 -2.19 7.92 -2.08
N ALA A 114 -3.21 7.61 -2.89
CA ALA A 114 -3.67 6.23 -3.06
C ALA A 114 -2.58 5.34 -3.66
N ALA A 115 -1.87 5.83 -4.69
CA ALA A 115 -0.78 5.09 -5.33
C ALA A 115 0.55 5.21 -4.57
N GLU A 116 0.83 6.38 -4.00
CA GLU A 116 2.13 6.63 -3.34
C GLU A 116 2.22 5.97 -1.95
N LEU A 117 1.15 5.94 -1.18
CA LEU A 117 1.13 5.42 0.20
C LEU A 117 0.16 4.26 0.38
N SER A 118 -1.14 4.46 0.16
CA SER A 118 -2.15 3.43 0.45
C SER A 118 -1.97 2.16 -0.36
N SER A 119 -1.30 2.20 -1.51
CA SER A 119 -1.05 1.01 -2.32
C SER A 119 -0.38 -0.13 -1.55
N HIS A 120 0.51 0.17 -0.61
CA HIS A 120 1.13 -0.84 0.24
C HIS A 120 0.12 -1.54 1.16
N GLN A 121 -0.81 -0.78 1.72
CA GLN A 121 -1.83 -1.31 2.62
C GLN A 121 -2.97 -1.97 1.84
N ILE A 122 -3.32 -1.45 0.66
CA ILE A 122 -4.29 -2.07 -0.25
C ILE A 122 -3.76 -3.43 -0.71
N ASP A 123 -2.50 -3.50 -1.10
CA ASP A 123 -1.82 -4.74 -1.47
C ASP A 123 -1.81 -5.76 -0.32
N PHE A 124 -1.48 -5.32 0.90
CA PHE A 124 -1.51 -6.17 2.08
C PHE A 124 -2.92 -6.75 2.35
N VAL A 125 -3.97 -5.94 2.27
CA VAL A 125 -5.35 -6.42 2.46
C VAL A 125 -5.72 -7.44 1.38
N SER A 126 -5.38 -7.18 0.12
CA SER A 126 -5.62 -8.13 -0.98
C SER A 126 -4.83 -9.42 -0.80
N TRP A 127 -3.59 -9.35 -0.31
CA TRP A 127 -2.78 -10.53 0.02
C TRP A 127 -3.39 -11.39 1.14
N VAL A 128 -3.91 -10.74 2.19
CA VAL A 128 -4.56 -11.46 3.30
C VAL A 128 -5.84 -12.14 2.85
N LEU A 129 -6.70 -11.41 2.12
CA LEU A 129 -8.03 -11.87 1.73
C LEU A 129 -8.04 -12.77 0.48
N ASP A 130 -7.02 -12.68 -0.36
CA ASP A 130 -7.00 -13.25 -1.72
C ASP A 130 -8.23 -12.82 -2.55
N GLU A 131 -8.70 -11.58 -2.34
CA GLU A 131 -9.89 -11.02 -2.97
C GLU A 131 -9.60 -9.63 -3.54
N ASN A 132 -10.37 -9.25 -4.57
CA ASN A 132 -10.46 -7.88 -5.04
C ASN A 132 -11.74 -7.22 -4.49
N PRO A 133 -11.72 -5.92 -4.18
CA PRO A 133 -12.91 -5.21 -3.73
C PRO A 133 -13.95 -5.15 -4.86
N ASN A 134 -15.22 -5.36 -4.51
CA ASN A 134 -16.34 -5.24 -5.44
C ASN A 134 -16.95 -3.83 -5.43
N LYS A 135 -16.63 -3.00 -4.42
CA LYS A 135 -17.09 -1.61 -4.33
C LYS A 135 -16.04 -0.75 -3.63
N ILE A 136 -15.83 0.43 -4.19
CA ILE A 136 -14.90 1.43 -3.64
C ILE A 136 -15.63 2.75 -3.51
N MET A 137 -15.52 3.39 -2.35
CA MET A 137 -15.96 4.76 -2.08
C MET A 137 -14.78 5.57 -1.55
N GLY A 138 -14.80 6.88 -1.81
CA GLY A 138 -13.73 7.71 -1.29
C GLY A 138 -14.00 9.19 -1.36
N SER A 139 -13.27 9.92 -0.54
CA SER A 139 -13.21 11.38 -0.52
C SER A 139 -11.78 11.82 -0.29
N GLY A 140 -11.46 13.01 -0.80
CA GLY A 140 -10.14 13.61 -0.62
C GLY A 140 -10.07 14.98 -1.30
N GLY A 141 -8.95 15.65 -1.15
CA GLY A 141 -8.80 16.97 -1.75
C GLY A 141 -7.43 17.59 -1.52
N VAL A 142 -7.25 18.79 -2.09
CA VAL A 142 -6.16 19.71 -1.79
C VAL A 142 -6.70 20.74 -0.80
N ASN A 143 -6.71 20.36 0.49
CA ASN A 143 -7.37 21.15 1.52
C ASN A 143 -6.41 21.92 2.40
N TYR A 144 -5.22 21.40 2.64
CA TYR A 144 -4.23 21.97 3.56
C TYR A 144 -3.08 22.66 2.82
N TRP A 145 -2.37 21.98 1.92
CA TRP A 145 -1.24 22.53 1.20
C TRP A 145 -1.69 23.34 -0.02
N LYS A 146 -1.70 24.68 0.11
CA LYS A 146 -2.10 25.62 -0.97
C LYS A 146 -0.87 26.06 -1.79
N ASP A 147 -0.12 25.08 -2.30
CA ASP A 147 1.19 25.27 -2.95
C ASP A 147 1.18 25.01 -4.46
N GLY A 148 -0.02 24.98 -5.07
CA GLY A 148 -0.18 24.76 -6.51
C GLY A 148 -0.15 23.29 -6.94
N ARG A 149 -0.19 22.33 -5.99
CA ARG A 149 -0.29 20.90 -6.31
C ARG A 149 -1.63 20.54 -6.94
N GLU A 150 -1.59 19.49 -7.77
CA GLU A 150 -2.78 18.89 -8.39
C GLU A 150 -3.21 17.61 -7.66
N THR A 151 -2.26 16.92 -6.99
CA THR A 151 -2.54 15.69 -6.23
C THR A 151 -3.06 16.03 -4.84
N TYR A 152 -3.94 15.17 -4.34
CA TYR A 152 -4.58 15.36 -3.04
C TYR A 152 -3.57 15.29 -1.89
N ASP A 153 -3.80 16.08 -0.84
CA ASP A 153 -3.03 16.10 0.40
C ASP A 153 -3.69 15.29 1.52
N ASN A 154 -4.90 14.82 1.29
CA ASN A 154 -5.63 13.92 2.15
C ASN A 154 -6.55 13.01 1.33
N ILE A 155 -6.73 11.76 1.79
CA ILE A 155 -7.71 10.80 1.26
C ILE A 155 -8.30 9.96 2.36
N HIS A 156 -9.57 9.59 2.18
CA HIS A 156 -10.32 8.62 2.96
C HIS A 156 -11.01 7.66 2.00
N LEU A 157 -10.71 6.38 2.07
CA LEU A 157 -11.25 5.36 1.16
C LEU A 157 -11.94 4.27 1.98
N ILE A 158 -12.99 3.68 1.42
CA ILE A 158 -13.68 2.51 1.95
C ILE A 158 -13.80 1.50 0.83
N PHE A 159 -13.34 0.28 1.07
CA PHE A 159 -13.41 -0.84 0.15
C PHE A 159 -14.31 -1.92 0.73
N ASP A 160 -15.27 -2.40 -0.08
CA ASP A 160 -16.12 -3.55 0.23
C ASP A 160 -15.58 -4.77 -0.51
N TYR A 161 -15.39 -5.88 0.21
CA TYR A 161 -14.94 -7.15 -0.35
C TYR A 161 -16.07 -8.19 -0.42
N PRO A 162 -16.01 -9.16 -1.36
CA PRO A 162 -17.03 -10.21 -1.51
C PRO A 162 -17.28 -11.01 -0.23
N SER A 163 -16.26 -11.24 0.59
CA SER A 163 -16.35 -11.89 1.92
C SER A 163 -17.24 -11.14 2.93
N GLY A 164 -17.58 -9.89 2.63
CA GLY A 164 -18.26 -8.97 3.54
C GLY A 164 -17.31 -8.12 4.38
N THR A 165 -16.00 -8.39 4.30
CA THR A 165 -14.97 -7.59 4.98
C THR A 165 -14.97 -6.15 4.46
N LYS A 166 -14.75 -5.19 5.36
CA LYS A 166 -14.56 -3.78 5.04
C LYS A 166 -13.12 -3.36 5.28
N ALA A 167 -12.54 -2.60 4.36
CA ALA A 167 -11.25 -1.97 4.60
C ALA A 167 -11.35 -0.45 4.44
N THR A 168 -10.81 0.28 5.39
CA THR A 168 -10.69 1.73 5.32
C THR A 168 -9.23 2.13 5.18
N PHE A 169 -8.97 3.14 4.33
CA PHE A 169 -7.62 3.66 4.12
C PHE A 169 -7.64 5.17 4.27
N ARG A 170 -6.80 5.67 5.16
CA ARG A 170 -6.64 7.11 5.40
C ARG A 170 -5.20 7.53 5.21
N CYS A 171 -4.98 8.56 4.41
CA CYS A 171 -3.69 9.24 4.32
C CYS A 171 -3.86 10.73 4.54
N LEU A 172 -3.07 11.28 5.45
CA LEU A 172 -2.94 12.71 5.69
C LEU A 172 -1.49 13.12 5.50
N THR A 173 -1.26 14.30 4.91
CA THR A 173 0.08 14.90 4.85
C THR A 173 0.21 16.14 5.73
N SER A 174 -0.85 16.49 6.45
CA SER A 174 -0.93 17.66 7.34
C SER A 174 -0.71 17.34 8.82
N ASN A 175 -0.73 16.05 9.20
CA ASN A 175 -0.57 15.59 10.58
C ASN A 175 -0.01 14.17 10.59
N ALA A 176 0.97 13.92 11.46
CA ALA A 176 1.66 12.62 11.55
C ALA A 176 1.15 11.72 12.69
N LEU A 177 0.09 12.11 13.41
CA LEU A 177 -0.39 11.32 14.54
C LEU A 177 -0.76 9.88 14.13
N GLY A 178 -0.18 8.92 14.83
CA GLY A 178 -0.35 7.49 14.57
C GLY A 178 0.38 6.98 13.33
N GLY A 179 1.05 7.82 12.57
CA GLY A 179 1.94 7.44 11.46
C GLY A 179 1.34 6.38 10.53
N TYR A 180 2.08 5.29 10.34
CA TYR A 180 1.67 4.09 9.63
C TYR A 180 1.09 3.07 10.60
N GLN A 181 -0.15 2.64 10.39
CA GLN A 181 -0.77 1.57 11.14
C GLN A 181 -1.75 0.77 10.28
N ILE A 182 -1.87 -0.52 10.60
CA ILE A 182 -2.94 -1.40 10.12
C ILE A 182 -3.55 -2.07 11.35
N LYS A 183 -4.85 -1.87 11.57
CA LYS A 183 -5.62 -2.65 12.53
C LYS A 183 -6.47 -3.66 11.79
N ILE A 184 -6.51 -4.88 12.29
CA ILE A 184 -7.27 -5.98 11.72
C ILE A 184 -8.17 -6.53 12.82
N SER A 185 -9.48 -6.54 12.57
CA SER A 185 -10.47 -7.01 13.53
C SER A 185 -11.09 -8.32 13.05
N GLY A 186 -10.98 -9.34 13.86
CA GLY A 186 -11.64 -10.63 13.70
C GLY A 186 -12.60 -10.91 14.86
N ASP A 187 -13.42 -11.94 14.74
CA ASP A 187 -14.41 -12.29 15.77
C ASP A 187 -13.81 -13.00 17.01
N LYS A 188 -12.51 -13.40 16.95
CA LYS A 188 -11.79 -13.99 18.08
C LYS A 188 -10.63 -13.13 18.59
N GLY A 189 -10.27 -12.09 17.86
CA GLY A 189 -9.16 -11.22 18.26
C GLY A 189 -8.88 -10.15 17.23
N SER A 190 -7.83 -9.38 17.50
CA SER A 190 -7.39 -8.27 16.66
C SER A 190 -5.87 -8.26 16.54
N ILE A 191 -5.39 -7.78 15.40
CA ILE A 191 -3.95 -7.53 15.19
C ILE A 191 -3.75 -6.04 14.90
N LEU A 192 -2.77 -5.45 15.56
CA LEU A 192 -2.24 -4.11 15.24
C LEU A 192 -0.85 -4.26 14.64
N ILE A 193 -0.64 -3.66 13.49
CA ILE A 193 0.69 -3.52 12.86
C ILE A 193 1.08 -2.05 12.91
N ASP A 194 2.27 -1.77 13.42
CA ASP A 194 2.91 -0.46 13.40
C ASP A 194 4.31 -0.61 12.81
N HIS A 195 4.48 -0.24 11.54
CA HIS A 195 5.69 -0.46 10.75
C HIS A 195 6.11 -1.94 10.73
N GLU A 196 7.21 -2.31 11.38
CA GLU A 196 7.79 -3.66 11.42
C GLU A 196 7.50 -4.39 12.75
N LYS A 197 6.46 -3.98 13.47
CA LYS A 197 6.00 -4.62 14.70
C LYS A 197 4.52 -4.98 14.60
N GLY A 198 4.13 -6.06 15.27
CA GLY A 198 2.74 -6.49 15.34
C GLY A 198 2.36 -6.98 16.74
N TRP A 199 1.16 -6.65 17.15
CA TRP A 199 0.57 -7.09 18.42
C TRP A 199 -0.73 -7.80 18.14
N ILE A 200 -0.94 -8.95 18.81
CA ILE A 200 -2.18 -9.70 18.76
C ILE A 200 -2.89 -9.62 20.11
N THR A 201 -4.19 -9.31 20.09
CA THR A 201 -5.06 -9.25 21.27
C THR A 201 -6.27 -10.13 21.01
N TYR A 202 -6.57 -11.03 21.95
CA TYR A 202 -7.72 -11.93 21.84
C TYR A 202 -8.94 -11.38 22.54
N GLU A 203 -10.13 -11.68 22.02
CA GLU A 203 -11.40 -11.31 22.62
C GLU A 203 -11.63 -12.03 23.96
N LYS A 204 -12.52 -11.48 24.82
CA LYS A 204 -12.90 -12.10 26.10
C LYS A 204 -13.41 -13.52 25.87
N GLY A 205 -12.85 -14.48 26.62
CA GLY A 205 -13.19 -15.89 26.53
C GLY A 205 -12.28 -16.70 25.59
N SER A 206 -11.39 -16.06 24.84
CA SER A 206 -10.29 -16.75 24.20
C SER A 206 -9.21 -17.09 25.23
N GLU A 207 -8.65 -18.29 25.18
CA GLU A 207 -7.70 -18.78 26.19
C GLU A 207 -6.27 -18.23 26.04
N LYS A 208 -6.03 -17.38 25.02
CA LYS A 208 -4.71 -16.85 24.71
C LYS A 208 -4.56 -15.40 25.17
N ALA A 209 -3.38 -15.08 25.68
CA ALA A 209 -3.03 -13.75 26.17
C ALA A 209 -2.66 -12.79 25.01
N LEU A 210 -2.40 -11.55 25.37
CA LEU A 210 -1.76 -10.58 24.47
C LEU A 210 -0.38 -11.08 24.05
N GLY A 211 -0.09 -11.00 22.76
CA GLY A 211 1.24 -11.32 22.20
C GLY A 211 1.79 -10.22 21.31
N GLU A 212 3.09 -10.27 21.10
CA GLU A 212 3.82 -9.39 20.18
C GLU A 212 4.51 -10.24 19.11
N VAL A 213 4.48 -9.78 17.85
CA VAL A 213 5.20 -10.42 16.76
C VAL A 213 6.54 -9.72 16.59
N ASP A 214 7.62 -10.47 16.83
CA ASP A 214 8.98 -9.97 16.65
C ASP A 214 9.35 -9.99 15.16
N GLY A 215 9.73 -8.83 14.64
CA GLY A 215 10.17 -8.67 13.26
C GLY A 215 11.48 -9.39 12.93
N VAL A 216 12.29 -9.75 13.92
CA VAL A 216 13.57 -10.45 13.71
C VAL A 216 13.37 -11.95 13.69
N SER A 217 12.65 -12.49 14.65
CA SER A 217 12.44 -13.95 14.78
C SER A 217 11.19 -14.45 14.06
N GLY A 218 10.22 -13.56 13.81
CA GLY A 218 8.90 -13.94 13.32
C GLY A 218 8.10 -14.77 14.34
N ALA A 219 8.55 -14.78 15.60
CA ALA A 219 7.88 -15.50 16.68
C ALA A 219 6.87 -14.61 17.40
N THR A 220 5.82 -15.22 17.90
CA THR A 220 4.87 -14.54 18.80
C THR A 220 5.40 -14.69 20.23
N ALA A 221 5.57 -13.55 20.93
CA ALA A 221 6.01 -13.51 22.32
C ALA A 221 4.84 -13.68 23.29
#